data_2f1ca26952d89f2135c43a8b55c94de3
#
_entry.id   2f1ca26952d89f2135c43a8b55c94de3
#
_cell.length_a   1.000
_cell.length_b   1.000
_cell.length_c   1.000
_cell.angle_alpha   90.00
_cell.angle_beta   90.00
_cell.angle_gamma   90.00
#
_symmetry.space_group_name_H-M   'P 1'
#
loop_
_entity.id
_entity.type
_entity.pdbx_description
1 polymer ?
#
loop_
_entity_poly.entity_id
_entity_poly.type
_entity_poly.pdbx_seq_one_letter_code
_entity_poly.pdbx_strand_id
1 'polypeptide(L)'
;MRKMLAKWPLLAAALCTPTMIMAADAEGKYSSADTTWTLLGAILVFFMQPGFAMVETGLTRAKNAGNIVMKNFMDFALGTIVFWILGFGLMFGEDIGGIIGTPDLFVTHYDTGDAGYPPLVYLFFQTVFCATSATIVSGAMAERTKFSSYCIYSVLISLLIYPISGHWIWGGGWLSELGFHDFAGSTCVHMVGGVCALVGASLLGPRIGKYNKDGSVNAIPGHSITLACLGMFILWMGWFGFNGGSTVSMTGDDTILSVGSIMVTTNMAAAAGAVTTMLLTWVKYGKPDVSMTLNGGLAGLVAITAGTDVVSVAGSFWIGVIAGIAIVYAVEFVDQKMKIDDPVGAISAHGVCGALGTILTGVFSVKDGLLYTGNPHFLMIQVLGVVVVALYVFVAINIVFRIIKATNGLRVTREEEINGLDFEEHGLVSAYADFMMAPDTTVEALEAGKAPKDAVEVPLAEEKKAEAEKIVPKELPSDGHRLYCVTIITSDKRFEILKAAMEAIGITGMTVTKALGYGLEKGQTQMYRGAAVSAKLLPKVRIDIVVSKISPRTIIEVAKKALYTGKYGDGKVFVSTIDNAVKIRTGEEGYDALQDYPIEEEKK
;
A
#
# COMPACT_ATOMS: atom_id res chain seq x y z
N MET A 1 -10.33 -6.94 31.38
CA MET A 1 -10.76 -5.61 30.93
C MET A 1 -11.57 -4.81 31.96
N ARG A 2 -12.64 -5.33 32.62
CA ARG A 2 -13.46 -4.54 33.59
C ARG A 2 -12.73 -4.05 34.86
N LYS A 3 -11.62 -4.63 35.31
CA LYS A 3 -10.85 -4.18 36.48
C LYS A 3 -9.74 -3.16 36.17
N MET A 4 -9.42 -2.94 34.90
CA MET A 4 -8.48 -1.88 34.47
C MET A 4 -9.14 -0.51 34.32
N LEU A 5 -10.43 -0.47 34.06
CA LEU A 5 -11.20 0.77 33.84
C LEU A 5 -11.48 1.57 35.11
N ALA A 6 -11.24 1.01 36.31
CA ALA A 6 -11.50 1.67 37.59
C ALA A 6 -10.42 2.68 38.03
N LYS A 7 -9.29 2.78 37.32
CA LYS A 7 -8.19 3.72 37.63
C LYS A 7 -8.11 4.93 36.66
N TRP A 8 -9.03 5.03 35.74
CA TRP A 8 -9.09 6.09 34.73
C TRP A 8 -9.46 7.52 35.25
N PRO A 9 -10.18 7.70 36.39
CA PRO A 9 -10.50 9.06 36.83
C PRO A 9 -9.28 9.91 37.20
N LEU A 10 -8.18 9.29 37.67
CA LEU A 10 -6.96 10.01 38.02
C LEU A 10 -6.12 10.41 36.80
N LEU A 11 -6.13 9.59 35.74
CA LEU A 11 -5.48 9.95 34.48
C LEU A 11 -6.29 11.04 33.72
N ALA A 12 -7.63 10.95 33.76
CA ALA A 12 -8.51 11.96 33.19
C ALA A 12 -8.41 13.32 33.90
N ALA A 13 -8.20 13.33 35.21
CA ALA A 13 -8.01 14.57 35.96
C ALA A 13 -6.67 15.26 35.65
N ALA A 14 -5.60 14.50 35.35
CA ALA A 14 -4.32 15.06 34.91
C ALA A 14 -4.37 15.60 33.48
N LEU A 15 -5.26 15.07 32.65
CA LEU A 15 -5.47 15.53 31.26
C LEU A 15 -6.39 16.79 31.18
N CYS A 16 -7.06 17.14 32.26
CA CYS A 16 -7.99 18.28 32.31
C CYS A 16 -7.42 19.57 32.95
N THR A 17 -6.11 19.64 33.20
CA THR A 17 -5.51 20.95 33.49
C THR A 17 -5.40 21.72 32.18
N PRO A 18 -6.20 22.81 31.98
CA PRO A 18 -6.01 23.67 30.84
C PRO A 18 -4.63 24.33 31.01
N THR A 19 -3.66 23.94 30.19
CA THR A 19 -2.48 24.76 29.94
C THR A 19 -3.02 26.01 29.23
N MET A 20 -3.47 27.01 29.99
CA MET A 20 -3.59 28.36 29.47
C MET A 20 -2.16 28.81 29.16
N ILE A 21 -1.74 28.62 27.92
CA ILE A 21 -0.65 29.39 27.33
C ILE A 21 -1.23 30.79 27.25
N MET A 22 -0.98 31.62 28.29
CA MET A 22 -1.15 33.04 28.20
C MET A 22 -0.22 33.47 27.07
N ALA A 23 -0.79 33.87 25.94
CA ALA A 23 -0.07 34.69 24.97
C ALA A 23 0.32 35.96 25.72
N ALA A 24 1.52 35.98 26.29
CA ALA A 24 2.12 37.22 26.74
C ALA A 24 2.38 38.03 25.47
N ASP A 25 1.92 39.26 25.44
CA ASP A 25 2.18 40.26 24.42
C ASP A 25 3.69 40.53 24.36
N ALA A 26 4.43 39.66 23.68
CA ALA A 26 5.81 39.87 23.25
C ALA A 26 5.75 40.21 21.76
N GLU A 27 5.61 41.49 21.46
CA GLU A 27 5.86 41.98 20.09
C GLU A 27 7.21 41.42 19.62
N GLY A 28 7.18 40.52 18.64
CA GLY A 28 8.35 40.15 17.84
C GLY A 28 9.08 38.85 18.15
N LYS A 29 8.63 37.99 19.10
CA LYS A 29 9.36 36.73 19.36
C LYS A 29 9.26 35.73 18.18
N TYR A 30 8.17 35.68 17.43
CA TYR A 30 7.95 34.71 16.39
C TYR A 30 7.79 35.36 15.00
N SER A 31 8.40 34.75 14.00
CA SER A 31 8.26 35.11 12.59
C SER A 31 7.00 34.46 12.00
N SER A 32 6.11 35.26 11.41
CA SER A 32 4.94 34.73 10.70
C SER A 32 5.33 33.87 9.50
N ALA A 33 6.43 34.21 8.81
CA ALA A 33 6.94 33.44 7.68
C ALA A 33 7.43 32.06 8.12
N ASP A 34 8.26 31.99 9.16
CA ASP A 34 8.83 30.74 9.68
C ASP A 34 7.74 29.84 10.28
N THR A 35 6.82 30.44 11.06
CA THR A 35 5.67 29.71 11.61
C THR A 35 4.80 29.13 10.50
N THR A 36 4.44 29.93 9.49
CA THR A 36 3.63 29.47 8.36
C THR A 36 4.32 28.39 7.56
N TRP A 37 5.62 28.55 7.30
CA TRP A 37 6.42 27.58 6.56
C TRP A 37 6.52 26.23 7.30
N THR A 38 6.81 26.26 8.59
CA THR A 38 6.89 25.05 9.42
C THR A 38 5.53 24.33 9.49
N LEU A 39 4.42 25.07 9.65
CA LEU A 39 3.07 24.48 9.61
C LEU A 39 2.73 23.89 8.22
N LEU A 40 3.07 24.59 7.15
CA LEU A 40 2.85 24.07 5.80
C LEU A 40 3.66 22.79 5.57
N GLY A 41 4.93 22.76 5.99
CA GLY A 41 5.76 21.57 5.98
C GLY A 41 5.11 20.42 6.75
N ALA A 42 4.65 20.68 7.98
CA ALA A 42 3.97 19.69 8.82
C ALA A 42 2.70 19.13 8.14
N ILE A 43 1.87 20.00 7.53
CA ILE A 43 0.64 19.59 6.83
C ILE A 43 0.97 18.73 5.61
N LEU A 44 1.99 19.08 4.84
CA LEU A 44 2.43 18.27 3.69
C LEU A 44 2.94 16.89 4.13
N VAL A 45 3.70 16.82 5.24
CA VAL A 45 4.16 15.53 5.80
C VAL A 45 3.00 14.73 6.40
N PHE A 46 2.04 15.39 7.07
CA PHE A 46 0.81 14.72 7.50
C PHE A 46 0.08 14.07 6.32
N PHE A 47 0.04 14.75 5.18
CA PHE A 47 -0.59 14.23 3.97
C PHE A 47 0.17 13.05 3.36
N MET A 48 1.39 12.73 3.81
CA MET A 48 2.07 11.48 3.45
C MET A 48 1.42 10.24 4.08
N GLN A 49 0.65 10.37 5.16
CA GLN A 49 -0.03 9.23 5.77
C GLN A 49 -1.04 8.54 4.82
N PRO A 50 -1.97 9.26 4.16
CA PRO A 50 -2.77 8.65 3.10
C PRO A 50 -1.92 8.15 1.92
N GLY A 51 -0.78 8.78 1.62
CA GLY A 51 0.16 8.29 0.61
C GLY A 51 0.70 6.90 0.95
N PHE A 52 1.19 6.68 2.17
CA PHE A 52 1.62 5.36 2.66
C PHE A 52 0.47 4.35 2.65
N ALA A 53 -0.70 4.73 3.17
CA ALA A 53 -1.87 3.87 3.16
C ALA A 53 -2.25 3.39 1.74
N MET A 54 -2.17 4.26 0.74
CA MET A 54 -2.46 3.93 -0.66
C MET A 54 -1.37 3.05 -1.29
N VAL A 55 -0.09 3.32 -1.04
CA VAL A 55 1.02 2.47 -1.52
C VAL A 55 0.90 1.08 -0.94
N GLU A 56 0.75 0.97 0.39
CA GLU A 56 0.61 -0.32 1.06
C GLU A 56 -0.62 -1.09 0.58
N THR A 57 -1.78 -0.45 0.55
CA THR A 57 -3.04 -1.07 0.11
C THR A 57 -2.91 -1.55 -1.32
N GLY A 58 -2.38 -0.72 -2.21
CA GLY A 58 -2.22 -1.05 -3.63
C GLY A 58 -1.27 -2.22 -3.89
N LEU A 59 -0.19 -2.34 -3.10
CA LEU A 59 0.83 -3.40 -3.23
C LEU A 59 0.52 -4.67 -2.45
N THR A 60 -0.61 -4.74 -1.76
CA THR A 60 -1.07 -5.91 -0.99
C THR A 60 -2.38 -6.47 -1.57
N ARG A 61 -2.86 -7.60 -1.04
CA ARG A 61 -4.09 -8.26 -1.53
C ARG A 61 -5.34 -7.56 -1.00
N ALA A 62 -6.37 -7.44 -1.83
CA ALA A 62 -7.62 -6.73 -1.56
C ALA A 62 -8.33 -7.14 -0.26
N LYS A 63 -8.23 -8.40 0.13
CA LYS A 63 -8.84 -8.95 1.36
C LYS A 63 -8.25 -8.40 2.67
N ASN A 64 -7.21 -7.57 2.59
CA ASN A 64 -6.55 -6.93 3.72
C ASN A 64 -6.55 -5.39 3.61
N ALA A 65 -7.25 -4.82 2.63
CA ALA A 65 -7.18 -3.40 2.32
C ALA A 65 -7.70 -2.53 3.49
N GLY A 66 -8.81 -2.93 4.12
CA GLY A 66 -9.37 -2.26 5.28
C GLY A 66 -8.46 -2.35 6.51
N ASN A 67 -7.85 -3.52 6.75
CA ASN A 67 -6.87 -3.70 7.81
C ASN A 67 -5.65 -2.78 7.63
N ILE A 68 -5.15 -2.63 6.40
CA ILE A 68 -4.02 -1.75 6.11
C ILE A 68 -4.36 -0.29 6.35
N VAL A 69 -5.50 0.17 5.86
CA VAL A 69 -5.97 1.55 6.09
C VAL A 69 -6.13 1.80 7.59
N MET A 70 -6.72 0.85 8.34
CA MET A 70 -6.89 0.96 9.79
C MET A 70 -5.54 1.01 10.52
N LYS A 71 -4.54 0.23 10.11
CA LYS A 71 -3.19 0.29 10.69
C LYS A 71 -2.55 1.66 10.49
N ASN A 72 -2.51 2.15 9.25
CA ASN A 72 -1.91 3.45 8.93
C ASN A 72 -2.62 4.60 9.66
N PHE A 73 -3.95 4.55 9.79
CA PHE A 73 -4.70 5.54 10.54
C PHE A 73 -4.38 5.51 12.04
N MET A 74 -4.33 4.32 12.64
CA MET A 74 -4.03 4.16 14.07
C MET A 74 -2.58 4.44 14.42
N ASP A 75 -1.67 4.23 13.51
CA ASP A 75 -0.26 4.57 13.61
C ASP A 75 -0.06 6.06 13.91
N PHE A 76 -0.66 6.88 13.06
CA PHE A 76 -0.64 8.32 13.25
C PHE A 76 -1.35 8.74 14.55
N ALA A 77 -2.54 8.20 14.82
CA ALA A 77 -3.33 8.58 15.98
C ALA A 77 -2.63 8.21 17.31
N LEU A 78 -2.14 6.97 17.42
CA LEU A 78 -1.42 6.49 18.60
C LEU A 78 -0.06 7.20 18.75
N GLY A 79 0.69 7.31 17.63
CA GLY A 79 1.98 8.00 17.60
C GLY A 79 1.86 9.44 18.08
N THR A 80 0.86 10.18 17.59
CA THR A 80 0.59 11.56 18.02
C THR A 80 0.39 11.67 19.54
N ILE A 81 -0.43 10.78 20.11
CA ILE A 81 -0.73 10.83 21.55
C ILE A 81 0.51 10.54 22.39
N VAL A 82 1.23 9.46 22.09
CA VAL A 82 2.36 9.05 22.93
C VAL A 82 3.60 9.90 22.74
N PHE A 83 3.79 10.44 21.53
CA PHE A 83 4.87 11.40 21.27
C PHE A 83 4.65 12.71 22.02
N TRP A 84 3.41 13.23 22.06
CA TRP A 84 3.07 14.38 22.88
C TRP A 84 3.19 14.09 24.38
N ILE A 85 2.77 12.90 24.85
CA ILE A 85 2.84 12.59 26.30
C ILE A 85 4.28 12.58 26.81
N LEU A 86 5.21 11.98 26.06
CA LEU A 86 6.57 11.81 26.55
C LEU A 86 7.63 11.78 25.43
N GLY A 87 7.33 11.21 24.26
CA GLY A 87 8.31 10.97 23.20
C GLY A 87 9.03 12.24 22.77
N PHE A 88 8.32 13.34 22.64
CA PHE A 88 8.90 14.64 22.30
C PHE A 88 9.91 15.13 23.35
N GLY A 89 9.59 15.02 24.64
CA GLY A 89 10.51 15.37 25.73
C GLY A 89 11.78 14.51 25.70
N LEU A 90 11.66 13.20 25.47
CA LEU A 90 12.82 12.31 25.34
C LEU A 90 13.69 12.64 24.12
N MET A 91 13.12 13.26 23.09
CA MET A 91 13.84 13.61 21.87
C MET A 91 14.45 15.02 21.94
N PHE A 92 13.72 16.01 22.43
CA PHE A 92 14.07 17.43 22.34
C PHE A 92 14.19 18.13 23.70
N GLY A 93 14.06 17.40 24.82
CA GLY A 93 14.37 17.92 26.15
C GLY A 93 15.86 18.22 26.31
N GLU A 94 16.22 18.90 27.40
CA GLU A 94 17.64 19.16 27.74
C GLU A 94 18.45 17.86 27.76
N ASP A 95 19.63 17.89 27.16
CA ASP A 95 20.47 16.70 26.98
C ASP A 95 20.88 16.07 28.31
N ILE A 96 20.75 14.76 28.40
CA ILE A 96 21.27 13.94 29.50
C ILE A 96 22.39 13.06 28.95
N GLY A 97 23.63 13.54 29.03
CA GLY A 97 24.83 12.77 28.72
C GLY A 97 24.98 12.37 27.24
N GLY A 98 24.39 13.11 26.32
CA GLY A 98 24.39 12.85 24.89
C GLY A 98 23.46 11.72 24.45
N ILE A 99 22.69 11.11 25.36
CA ILE A 99 21.95 9.87 25.09
C ILE A 99 20.45 10.09 24.95
N ILE A 100 19.87 10.95 25.78
CA ILE A 100 18.42 11.13 25.84
C ILE A 100 18.10 12.54 26.36
N GLY A 101 17.01 13.13 25.88
CA GLY A 101 16.49 14.37 26.44
C GLY A 101 15.82 14.18 27.79
N THR A 102 15.81 15.24 28.60
CA THR A 102 15.06 15.29 29.86
C THR A 102 13.57 15.04 29.58
N PRO A 103 12.94 14.10 30.31
CA PRO A 103 11.52 13.86 30.15
C PRO A 103 10.68 15.12 30.41
N ASP A 104 10.01 15.61 29.38
CA ASP A 104 9.05 16.71 29.49
C ASP A 104 7.64 16.17 29.16
N LEU A 105 6.90 15.85 30.23
CA LEU A 105 5.54 15.32 30.07
C LEU A 105 4.62 16.40 29.50
N PHE A 106 3.92 16.04 28.43
CA PHE A 106 2.94 16.89 27.75
C PHE A 106 3.53 18.17 27.13
N VAL A 107 4.86 18.22 26.94
CA VAL A 107 5.58 19.36 26.34
C VAL A 107 5.27 20.68 27.07
N THR A 108 5.42 20.68 28.39
CA THR A 108 5.04 21.79 29.24
C THR A 108 6.19 22.77 29.51
N HIS A 109 7.43 22.35 29.32
CA HIS A 109 8.63 23.13 29.61
C HIS A 109 9.48 23.46 28.38
N TYR A 110 9.18 22.82 27.24
CA TYR A 110 9.95 23.02 26.01
C TYR A 110 9.84 24.45 25.49
N ASP A 111 10.97 25.09 25.27
CA ASP A 111 11.07 26.40 24.65
C ASP A 111 11.90 26.30 23.36
N THR A 112 11.47 26.95 22.31
CA THR A 112 12.18 27.03 21.02
C THR A 112 13.36 28.03 21.04
N GLY A 113 13.59 28.71 22.17
CA GLY A 113 14.63 29.74 22.26
C GLY A 113 14.38 30.88 21.28
N ASP A 114 15.39 31.19 20.48
CA ASP A 114 15.34 32.24 19.45
C ASP A 114 14.80 31.74 18.10
N ALA A 115 14.27 30.51 18.03
CA ALA A 115 13.64 30.02 16.81
C ALA A 115 12.39 30.84 16.45
N GLY A 116 12.22 31.11 15.18
CA GLY A 116 11.15 31.98 14.66
C GLY A 116 9.73 31.40 14.75
N TYR A 117 9.51 30.30 15.45
CA TYR A 117 8.23 29.60 15.55
C TYR A 117 7.88 29.15 16.98
N PRO A 118 6.57 29.05 17.33
CA PRO A 118 6.13 28.59 18.66
C PRO A 118 6.43 27.10 18.93
N PRO A 119 6.62 26.68 20.21
CA PRO A 119 6.88 25.30 20.60
C PRO A 119 5.85 24.28 20.06
N LEU A 120 4.56 24.60 20.08
CA LEU A 120 3.51 23.71 19.60
C LEU A 120 3.54 23.51 18.07
N VAL A 121 4.06 24.48 17.32
CA VAL A 121 4.30 24.34 15.88
C VAL A 121 5.39 23.31 15.61
N TYR A 122 6.46 23.36 16.39
CA TYR A 122 7.55 22.39 16.29
C TYR A 122 7.12 21.00 16.76
N LEU A 123 6.37 20.91 17.86
CA LEU A 123 5.76 19.64 18.29
C LEU A 123 4.95 19.00 17.15
N PHE A 124 4.07 19.75 16.50
CA PHE A 124 3.26 19.22 15.40
C PHE A 124 4.14 18.78 14.22
N PHE A 125 5.13 19.59 13.85
CA PHE A 125 6.09 19.25 12.80
C PHE A 125 6.85 17.96 13.11
N GLN A 126 7.37 17.79 14.30
CA GLN A 126 8.11 16.59 14.70
C GLN A 126 7.20 15.37 14.91
N THR A 127 5.94 15.56 15.27
CA THR A 127 4.95 14.48 15.40
C THR A 127 4.73 13.74 14.08
N VAL A 128 4.64 14.45 12.96
CA VAL A 128 4.41 13.83 11.64
C VAL A 128 5.64 13.04 11.16
N PHE A 129 6.85 13.40 11.57
CA PHE A 129 8.09 12.64 11.33
C PHE A 129 8.14 11.36 12.18
N CYS A 130 7.79 11.46 13.46
CA CYS A 130 7.69 10.32 14.36
C CYS A 130 6.72 9.26 13.81
N ALA A 131 5.53 9.67 13.42
CA ALA A 131 4.53 8.78 12.83
C ALA A 131 5.03 8.11 11.54
N THR A 132 5.80 8.83 10.71
CA THR A 132 6.38 8.26 9.49
C THR A 132 7.32 7.10 9.79
N SER A 133 8.14 7.17 10.85
CA SER A 133 9.06 6.08 11.21
C SER A 133 8.34 4.78 11.59
N ALA A 134 7.20 4.89 12.26
CA ALA A 134 6.38 3.75 12.66
C ALA A 134 5.57 3.16 11.48
N THR A 135 5.00 4.04 10.62
CA THR A 135 4.24 3.65 9.42
C THR A 135 5.05 2.75 8.48
N ILE A 136 6.35 2.99 8.31
CA ILE A 136 7.22 2.18 7.45
C ILE A 136 7.17 0.69 7.81
N VAL A 137 7.04 0.36 9.09
CA VAL A 137 7.02 -1.03 9.57
C VAL A 137 5.75 -1.77 9.12
N SER A 138 4.63 -1.04 8.99
CA SER A 138 3.34 -1.57 8.55
C SER A 138 3.44 -2.37 7.26
N GLY A 139 4.10 -1.80 6.25
CA GLY A 139 4.20 -2.39 4.92
C GLY A 139 4.93 -3.72 4.88
N ALA A 140 6.06 -3.83 5.58
CA ALA A 140 6.85 -5.06 5.62
C ALA A 140 6.14 -6.21 6.35
N MET A 141 5.27 -5.89 7.30
CA MET A 141 4.55 -6.84 8.14
C MET A 141 3.09 -7.05 7.68
N ALA A 142 2.68 -6.47 6.55
CA ALA A 142 1.32 -6.49 6.04
C ALA A 142 0.79 -7.91 5.79
N GLU A 143 -0.54 -8.06 5.85
CA GLU A 143 -1.33 -9.24 5.55
C GLU A 143 -1.29 -10.40 6.57
N ARG A 144 -0.42 -10.35 7.60
CA ARG A 144 -0.27 -11.45 8.57
C ARG A 144 0.01 -11.01 10.00
N THR A 145 0.10 -9.70 10.26
CA THR A 145 0.33 -9.16 11.60
C THR A 145 -0.97 -8.98 12.35
N LYS A 146 -0.99 -9.41 13.60
CA LYS A 146 -2.11 -9.19 14.51
C LYS A 146 -2.28 -7.71 14.80
N PHE A 147 -3.48 -7.15 14.61
CA PHE A 147 -3.74 -5.72 14.74
C PHE A 147 -3.40 -5.16 16.13
N SER A 148 -3.75 -5.89 17.19
CA SER A 148 -3.40 -5.49 18.55
C SER A 148 -1.89 -5.40 18.79
N SER A 149 -1.10 -6.30 18.19
CA SER A 149 0.36 -6.27 18.26
C SER A 149 0.95 -5.12 17.47
N TYR A 150 0.32 -4.78 16.35
CA TYR A 150 0.63 -3.58 15.58
C TYR A 150 0.52 -2.32 16.43
N CYS A 151 -0.61 -2.12 17.11
CA CYS A 151 -0.82 -0.96 17.98
C CYS A 151 0.24 -0.87 19.10
N ILE A 152 0.62 -2.02 19.69
CA ILE A 152 1.63 -2.04 20.77
C ILE A 152 3.00 -1.61 20.26
N TYR A 153 3.49 -2.16 19.14
CA TYR A 153 4.82 -1.78 18.68
C TYR A 153 4.88 -0.37 18.07
N SER A 154 3.81 0.10 17.45
CA SER A 154 3.71 1.48 16.98
C SER A 154 3.86 2.48 18.13
N VAL A 155 3.16 2.22 19.25
CA VAL A 155 3.34 2.99 20.50
C VAL A 155 4.80 2.95 20.98
N LEU A 156 5.44 1.79 21.03
CA LEU A 156 6.81 1.67 21.56
C LEU A 156 7.87 2.28 20.62
N ILE A 157 7.67 2.22 19.32
CA ILE A 157 8.53 2.93 18.35
C ILE A 157 8.42 4.42 18.57
N SER A 158 7.21 4.97 18.61
CA SER A 158 6.95 6.41 18.73
C SER A 158 7.31 6.99 20.10
N LEU A 159 7.25 6.17 21.15
CA LEU A 159 7.51 6.60 22.53
C LEU A 159 9.00 6.49 22.91
N LEU A 160 9.71 5.46 22.43
CA LEU A 160 11.05 5.14 22.93
C LEU A 160 12.10 5.01 21.82
N ILE A 161 11.86 4.17 20.80
CA ILE A 161 12.94 3.83 19.84
C ILE A 161 13.31 5.04 18.98
N TYR A 162 12.32 5.64 18.35
CA TYR A 162 12.49 6.83 17.53
C TYR A 162 13.00 8.03 18.33
N PRO A 163 12.41 8.40 19.50
CA PRO A 163 12.89 9.56 20.26
C PRO A 163 14.33 9.46 20.72
N ILE A 164 14.79 8.30 21.17
CA ILE A 164 16.17 8.12 21.65
C ILE A 164 17.17 8.27 20.49
N SER A 165 16.96 7.58 19.38
CA SER A 165 17.84 7.76 18.20
C SER A 165 17.72 9.16 17.59
N GLY A 166 16.55 9.76 17.65
CA GLY A 166 16.31 11.14 17.21
C GLY A 166 17.00 12.17 18.08
N HIS A 167 17.10 11.94 19.39
CA HIS A 167 17.86 12.79 20.29
C HIS A 167 19.34 12.83 19.93
N TRP A 168 19.93 11.67 19.59
CA TRP A 168 21.32 11.61 19.17
C TRP A 168 21.63 12.46 17.95
N ILE A 169 20.65 12.62 17.05
CA ILE A 169 20.81 13.26 15.73
C ILE A 169 20.32 14.71 15.74
N TRP A 170 19.13 14.96 16.30
CA TRP A 170 18.44 16.26 16.21
C TRP A 170 18.21 16.94 17.57
N GLY A 171 18.28 16.17 18.66
CA GLY A 171 18.02 16.65 20.04
C GLY A 171 19.27 17.19 20.75
N GLY A 172 20.38 17.41 20.05
CA GLY A 172 21.64 17.87 20.67
C GLY A 172 22.47 16.76 21.30
N GLY A 173 22.16 15.48 21.03
CA GLY A 173 22.92 14.35 21.55
C GLY A 173 24.28 14.12 20.89
N TRP A 174 24.99 13.09 21.32
CA TRP A 174 26.41 12.84 21.00
C TRP A 174 26.75 12.71 19.51
N LEU A 175 25.83 12.22 18.65
CA LEU A 175 26.07 12.16 17.19
C LEU A 175 26.04 13.55 16.57
N SER A 176 25.12 14.40 17.00
CA SER A 176 25.06 15.82 16.59
C SER A 176 26.33 16.55 16.96
N GLU A 177 26.82 16.37 18.19
CA GLU A 177 28.09 16.97 18.65
C GLU A 177 29.30 16.48 17.88
N LEU A 178 29.28 15.22 17.41
CA LEU A 178 30.33 14.65 16.59
C LEU A 178 30.33 15.20 15.15
N GLY A 179 29.26 15.90 14.74
CA GLY A 179 29.10 16.45 13.40
C GLY A 179 28.40 15.50 12.41
N PHE A 180 27.64 14.54 12.92
CA PHE A 180 26.77 13.71 12.08
C PHE A 180 25.66 14.59 11.47
N HIS A 181 25.47 14.46 10.17
CA HIS A 181 24.49 15.25 9.42
C HIS A 181 23.41 14.37 8.81
N ASP A 182 22.19 14.59 9.21
CA ASP A 182 20.98 14.00 8.64
C ASP A 182 19.89 15.07 8.64
N PHE A 183 19.81 15.84 7.55
CA PHE A 183 19.00 17.05 7.49
C PHE A 183 17.52 16.81 7.77
N ALA A 184 16.92 15.85 7.07
CA ALA A 184 15.50 15.60 7.21
C ALA A 184 15.16 14.13 7.55
N GLY A 185 16.13 13.21 7.73
CA GLY A 185 15.87 11.91 8.34
C GLY A 185 16.02 10.67 7.47
N SER A 186 16.99 10.63 6.53
CA SER A 186 17.33 9.36 5.87
C SER A 186 17.68 8.27 6.88
N THR A 187 18.44 8.60 7.93
CA THR A 187 18.76 7.72 9.05
C THR A 187 17.70 7.82 10.14
N CYS A 188 17.43 9.04 10.65
CA CYS A 188 16.59 9.28 11.81
C CYS A 188 15.16 8.73 11.66
N VAL A 189 14.58 8.83 10.47
CA VAL A 189 13.21 8.38 10.18
C VAL A 189 13.21 7.08 9.38
N HIS A 190 13.81 7.13 8.18
CA HIS A 190 13.65 6.06 7.20
C HIS A 190 14.45 4.81 7.57
N MET A 191 15.72 4.94 7.91
CA MET A 191 16.51 3.77 8.31
C MET A 191 16.00 3.18 9.63
N VAL A 192 15.60 4.01 10.59
CA VAL A 192 14.97 3.53 11.85
C VAL A 192 13.75 2.67 11.53
N GLY A 193 12.80 3.18 10.74
CA GLY A 193 11.63 2.42 10.31
C GLY A 193 11.99 1.17 9.52
N GLY A 194 12.96 1.27 8.60
CA GLY A 194 13.42 0.16 7.77
C GLY A 194 14.10 -0.98 8.55
N VAL A 195 14.88 -0.66 9.59
CA VAL A 195 15.47 -1.68 10.50
C VAL A 195 14.39 -2.32 11.36
N CYS A 196 13.43 -1.54 11.88
CA CYS A 196 12.27 -2.09 12.57
C CYS A 196 11.47 -3.05 11.67
N ALA A 197 11.28 -2.68 10.41
CA ALA A 197 10.61 -3.50 9.38
C ALA A 197 11.37 -4.82 9.12
N LEU A 198 12.70 -4.76 8.99
CA LEU A 198 13.55 -5.94 8.80
C LEU A 198 13.41 -6.95 9.95
N VAL A 199 13.52 -6.49 11.18
CA VAL A 199 13.39 -7.35 12.36
C VAL A 199 11.98 -7.89 12.49
N GLY A 200 10.97 -7.02 12.32
CA GLY A 200 9.57 -7.40 12.39
C GLY A 200 9.18 -8.46 11.37
N ALA A 201 9.50 -8.26 10.09
CA ALA A 201 9.22 -9.22 9.03
C ALA A 201 9.94 -10.55 9.22
N SER A 202 11.20 -10.51 9.74
CA SER A 202 11.99 -11.72 10.04
C SER A 202 11.37 -12.56 11.15
N LEU A 203 10.93 -11.93 12.26
CA LEU A 203 10.32 -12.62 13.41
C LEU A 203 8.89 -13.10 13.15
N LEU A 204 8.16 -12.38 12.28
CA LEU A 204 6.80 -12.71 11.87
C LEU A 204 6.77 -13.89 10.90
N GLY A 205 7.76 -13.98 10.01
CA GLY A 205 7.86 -14.97 8.94
C GLY A 205 7.07 -14.58 7.68
N PRO A 206 7.23 -15.36 6.60
CA PRO A 206 6.64 -15.04 5.30
C PRO A 206 5.14 -15.31 5.26
N ARG A 207 4.43 -14.66 4.34
CA ARG A 207 3.02 -14.96 4.01
C ARG A 207 2.88 -16.40 3.51
N ILE A 208 1.73 -16.99 3.76
CA ILE A 208 1.42 -18.34 3.28
C ILE A 208 1.57 -18.41 1.76
N GLY A 209 2.34 -19.39 1.29
CA GLY A 209 2.60 -19.59 -0.13
C GLY A 209 3.69 -18.70 -0.75
N LYS A 210 4.38 -17.87 0.03
CA LYS A 210 5.46 -17.01 -0.48
C LYS A 210 6.68 -17.80 -0.95
N TYR A 211 7.09 -18.80 -0.20
CA TYR A 211 8.24 -19.66 -0.54
C TYR A 211 7.82 -21.12 -0.66
N ASN A 212 8.32 -21.80 -1.70
CA ASN A 212 8.13 -23.21 -1.92
C ASN A 212 9.15 -24.04 -1.11
N LYS A 213 8.89 -25.34 -1.00
CA LYS A 213 9.77 -26.27 -0.27
C LYS A 213 11.16 -26.40 -0.89
N ASP A 214 11.29 -26.19 -2.20
CA ASP A 214 12.55 -26.16 -2.95
C ASP A 214 13.31 -24.83 -2.82
N GLY A 215 12.76 -23.89 -2.07
CA GLY A 215 13.33 -22.55 -1.88
C GLY A 215 13.01 -21.56 -2.99
N SER A 216 12.24 -21.93 -4.00
CA SER A 216 11.78 -20.97 -5.02
C SER A 216 10.77 -19.98 -4.45
N VAL A 217 10.74 -18.78 -5.06
CA VAL A 217 9.94 -17.64 -4.60
C VAL A 217 8.69 -17.50 -5.45
N ASN A 218 7.54 -17.44 -4.82
CA ASN A 218 6.29 -17.10 -5.47
C ASN A 218 6.03 -15.60 -5.36
N ALA A 219 5.68 -14.98 -6.48
CA ALA A 219 5.20 -13.60 -6.45
C ALA A 219 3.77 -13.56 -5.89
N ILE A 220 3.55 -12.62 -4.97
CA ILE A 220 2.22 -12.29 -4.45
C ILE A 220 1.96 -10.83 -4.84
N PRO A 221 1.39 -10.57 -6.03
CA PRO A 221 1.19 -9.21 -6.51
C PRO A 221 0.13 -8.47 -5.70
N GLY A 222 0.29 -7.13 -5.62
CA GLY A 222 -0.73 -6.25 -5.09
C GLY A 222 -1.97 -6.20 -5.98
N HIS A 223 -3.08 -5.80 -5.41
CA HIS A 223 -4.35 -5.79 -6.12
C HIS A 223 -4.60 -4.54 -6.97
N SER A 224 -3.90 -3.42 -6.68
CA SER A 224 -4.14 -2.14 -7.38
C SER A 224 -2.87 -1.31 -7.54
N ILE A 225 -2.17 -1.52 -8.65
CA ILE A 225 -1.00 -0.70 -9.01
C ILE A 225 -1.38 0.78 -9.21
N THR A 226 -2.59 1.07 -9.67
CA THR A 226 -3.10 2.44 -9.81
C THR A 226 -3.17 3.16 -8.47
N LEU A 227 -3.67 2.48 -7.43
CA LEU A 227 -3.73 3.03 -6.08
C LEU A 227 -2.31 3.26 -5.52
N ALA A 228 -1.40 2.29 -5.72
CA ALA A 228 0.00 2.44 -5.33
C ALA A 228 0.68 3.63 -6.02
N CYS A 229 0.41 3.84 -7.31
CA CYS A 229 0.94 4.96 -8.07
C CYS A 229 0.41 6.31 -7.54
N LEU A 230 -0.88 6.41 -7.26
CA LEU A 230 -1.47 7.62 -6.67
C LEU A 230 -0.84 7.90 -5.29
N GLY A 231 -0.70 6.88 -4.45
CA GLY A 231 -0.01 7.00 -3.17
C GLY A 231 1.43 7.49 -3.31
N MET A 232 2.15 7.01 -4.32
CA MET A 232 3.51 7.47 -4.60
C MET A 232 3.58 8.96 -4.97
N PHE A 233 2.64 9.48 -5.78
CA PHE A 233 2.58 10.91 -6.09
C PHE A 233 2.26 11.76 -4.85
N ILE A 234 1.40 11.27 -3.98
CA ILE A 234 1.09 11.94 -2.70
C ILE A 234 2.33 11.97 -1.80
N LEU A 235 3.08 10.86 -1.70
CA LEU A 235 4.35 10.82 -0.98
C LEU A 235 5.37 11.80 -1.56
N TRP A 236 5.52 11.83 -2.88
CA TRP A 236 6.44 12.75 -3.55
C TRP A 236 6.09 14.22 -3.26
N MET A 237 4.81 14.57 -3.37
CA MET A 237 4.34 15.91 -3.02
C MET A 237 4.61 16.25 -1.55
N GLY A 238 4.30 15.32 -0.63
CA GLY A 238 4.56 15.47 0.80
C GLY A 238 6.06 15.63 1.12
N TRP A 239 6.92 15.06 0.28
CA TRP A 239 8.38 15.15 0.46
C TRP A 239 8.93 16.56 0.29
N PHE A 240 8.27 17.42 -0.44
CA PHE A 240 8.61 18.85 -0.47
C PHE A 240 8.40 19.51 0.90
N GLY A 241 7.40 19.08 1.66
CA GLY A 241 7.22 19.46 3.06
C GLY A 241 8.22 18.76 3.97
N PHE A 242 8.51 17.48 3.72
CA PHE A 242 9.45 16.70 4.50
C PHE A 242 10.86 17.31 4.46
N ASN A 243 11.40 17.53 3.27
CA ASN A 243 12.73 18.10 3.10
C ASN A 243 12.72 19.64 3.18
N GLY A 244 11.88 20.32 2.38
CA GLY A 244 11.83 21.77 2.38
C GLY A 244 11.38 22.35 3.72
N GLY A 245 10.36 21.74 4.35
CA GLY A 245 9.88 22.14 5.68
C GLY A 245 10.91 21.97 6.80
N SER A 246 11.92 21.09 6.62
CA SER A 246 12.97 20.85 7.62
C SER A 246 13.93 22.02 7.81
N THR A 247 13.90 23.05 6.98
CA THR A 247 14.55 24.33 7.27
C THR A 247 13.93 25.03 8.46
N VAL A 248 12.68 24.72 8.80
CA VAL A 248 11.85 25.34 9.84
C VAL A 248 11.89 26.87 9.83
N SER A 249 12.33 27.45 8.73
CA SER A 249 12.47 28.90 8.51
C SER A 249 12.33 29.25 7.02
N MET A 250 11.81 30.44 6.74
CA MET A 250 11.77 31.12 5.44
C MET A 250 12.26 32.57 5.55
N THR A 251 12.97 32.89 6.62
CA THR A 251 13.48 34.25 6.89
C THR A 251 14.95 34.32 6.49
N GLY A 252 15.30 35.37 5.74
CA GLY A 252 16.64 35.65 5.24
C GLY A 252 16.94 35.01 3.88
N ASP A 253 17.76 35.71 3.06
CA ASP A 253 18.05 35.33 1.69
C ASP A 253 18.73 33.96 1.59
N ASP A 254 19.64 33.64 2.50
CA ASP A 254 20.35 32.35 2.51
C ASP A 254 19.36 31.19 2.75
N THR A 255 18.40 31.36 3.65
CA THR A 255 17.37 30.35 3.91
C THR A 255 16.46 30.15 2.69
N ILE A 256 16.03 31.26 2.06
CA ILE A 256 15.18 31.22 0.87
C ILE A 256 15.90 30.50 -0.29
N LEU A 257 17.18 30.80 -0.50
CA LEU A 257 18.01 30.12 -1.50
C LEU A 257 18.18 28.64 -1.18
N SER A 258 18.42 28.29 0.09
CA SER A 258 18.52 26.91 0.56
C SER A 258 17.23 26.14 0.31
N VAL A 259 16.08 26.67 0.67
CA VAL A 259 14.78 26.06 0.41
C VAL A 259 14.58 25.81 -1.10
N GLY A 260 14.88 26.80 -1.94
CA GLY A 260 14.82 26.63 -3.38
C GLY A 260 15.71 25.48 -3.89
N SER A 261 16.95 25.38 -3.36
CA SER A 261 17.87 24.28 -3.67
C SER A 261 17.31 22.94 -3.22
N ILE A 262 16.82 22.83 -1.98
CA ILE A 262 16.24 21.61 -1.39
C ILE A 262 15.07 21.10 -2.23
N MET A 263 14.18 21.96 -2.70
CA MET A 263 13.08 21.57 -3.57
C MET A 263 13.57 20.92 -4.86
N VAL A 264 14.58 21.50 -5.48
CA VAL A 264 15.16 21.00 -6.73
C VAL A 264 15.94 19.70 -6.52
N THR A 265 16.78 19.61 -5.50
CA THR A 265 17.57 18.41 -5.18
C THR A 265 16.68 17.24 -4.81
N THR A 266 15.62 17.47 -4.02
CA THR A 266 14.61 16.46 -3.69
C THR A 266 13.93 15.92 -4.96
N ASN A 267 13.43 16.81 -5.81
CA ASN A 267 12.75 16.43 -7.06
C ASN A 267 13.67 15.70 -8.03
N MET A 268 14.92 16.16 -8.15
CA MET A 268 15.92 15.57 -9.05
C MET A 268 16.28 14.14 -8.64
N ALA A 269 16.53 13.90 -7.36
CA ALA A 269 16.87 12.57 -6.87
C ALA A 269 15.72 11.57 -7.05
N ALA A 270 14.48 11.99 -6.80
CA ALA A 270 13.30 11.17 -7.03
C ALA A 270 13.15 10.78 -8.51
N ALA A 271 13.24 11.76 -9.41
CA ALA A 271 13.15 11.54 -10.85
C ALA A 271 14.27 10.63 -11.36
N ALA A 272 15.51 10.87 -10.93
CA ALA A 272 16.67 10.06 -11.30
C ALA A 272 16.53 8.61 -10.81
N GLY A 273 16.07 8.42 -9.57
CA GLY A 273 15.81 7.10 -9.00
C GLY A 273 14.74 6.32 -9.78
N ALA A 274 13.60 6.95 -10.07
CA ALA A 274 12.53 6.36 -10.86
C ALA A 274 12.99 5.95 -12.27
N VAL A 275 13.64 6.87 -13.00
CA VAL A 275 14.12 6.61 -14.37
C VAL A 275 15.18 5.50 -14.37
N THR A 276 16.11 5.53 -13.45
CA THR A 276 17.18 4.52 -13.36
C THR A 276 16.59 3.14 -13.08
N THR A 277 15.66 3.03 -12.15
CA THR A 277 14.99 1.77 -11.81
C THR A 277 14.16 1.25 -12.99
N MET A 278 13.43 2.12 -13.68
CA MET A 278 12.70 1.78 -14.90
C MET A 278 13.64 1.19 -15.97
N LEU A 279 14.73 1.88 -16.28
CA LEU A 279 15.69 1.44 -17.30
C LEU A 279 16.36 0.13 -16.90
N LEU A 280 16.80 0.02 -15.63
CA LEU A 280 17.46 -1.20 -15.14
C LEU A 280 16.53 -2.41 -15.18
N THR A 281 15.28 -2.27 -14.74
CA THR A 281 14.29 -3.35 -14.81
C THR A 281 13.92 -3.69 -16.25
N TRP A 282 13.86 -2.70 -17.13
CA TRP A 282 13.62 -2.94 -18.55
C TRP A 282 14.72 -3.79 -19.19
N VAL A 283 15.98 -3.44 -18.95
CA VAL A 283 17.13 -4.21 -19.45
C VAL A 283 17.16 -5.61 -18.81
N LYS A 284 16.91 -5.70 -17.50
CA LYS A 284 17.06 -6.96 -16.75
C LYS A 284 15.92 -7.94 -16.99
N TYR A 285 14.69 -7.46 -17.12
CA TYR A 285 13.47 -8.29 -17.22
C TYR A 285 12.81 -8.26 -18.59
N GLY A 286 13.36 -7.49 -19.53
CA GLY A 286 12.79 -7.32 -20.88
C GLY A 286 11.59 -6.37 -20.96
N LYS A 287 11.04 -5.95 -19.84
CA LYS A 287 9.97 -4.95 -19.70
C LYS A 287 10.17 -4.13 -18.43
N PRO A 288 9.81 -2.84 -18.42
CA PRO A 288 9.88 -2.04 -17.21
C PRO A 288 8.87 -2.55 -16.17
N ASP A 289 9.34 -2.74 -14.93
CA ASP A 289 8.48 -3.12 -13.81
C ASP A 289 7.89 -1.87 -13.14
N VAL A 290 6.57 -1.74 -13.18
CA VAL A 290 5.87 -0.55 -12.64
C VAL A 290 6.06 -0.44 -11.13
N SER A 291 5.90 -1.54 -10.39
CA SER A 291 6.01 -1.52 -8.92
C SER A 291 7.43 -1.19 -8.46
N MET A 292 8.44 -1.72 -9.15
CA MET A 292 9.84 -1.39 -8.88
C MET A 292 10.16 0.06 -9.25
N THR A 293 9.61 0.58 -10.35
CA THR A 293 9.79 1.98 -10.76
C THR A 293 9.24 2.95 -9.72
N LEU A 294 8.06 2.67 -9.14
CA LEU A 294 7.51 3.45 -8.03
C LEU A 294 8.45 3.43 -6.81
N ASN A 295 8.94 2.24 -6.44
CA ASN A 295 9.94 2.12 -5.38
C ASN A 295 11.26 2.82 -5.72
N GLY A 296 11.64 2.93 -7.00
CA GLY A 296 12.82 3.68 -7.43
C GLY A 296 12.72 5.18 -7.17
N GLY A 297 11.54 5.76 -7.42
CA GLY A 297 11.26 7.15 -7.05
C GLY A 297 11.32 7.36 -5.54
N LEU A 298 10.71 6.44 -4.78
CA LEU A 298 10.75 6.45 -3.32
C LEU A 298 12.19 6.32 -2.78
N ALA A 299 12.99 5.42 -3.35
CA ALA A 299 14.39 5.23 -2.98
C ALA A 299 15.22 6.50 -3.20
N GLY A 300 14.98 7.21 -4.31
CA GLY A 300 15.61 8.51 -4.58
C GLY A 300 15.24 9.57 -3.55
N LEU A 301 13.95 9.66 -3.19
CA LEU A 301 13.45 10.56 -2.14
C LEU A 301 14.10 10.25 -0.78
N VAL A 302 14.08 8.99 -0.38
CA VAL A 302 14.67 8.55 0.90
C VAL A 302 16.18 8.82 0.95
N ALA A 303 16.91 8.53 -0.13
CA ALA A 303 18.35 8.68 -0.15
C ALA A 303 18.80 10.14 -0.12
N ILE A 304 18.06 11.06 -0.75
CA ILE A 304 18.44 12.48 -0.77
C ILE A 304 18.17 13.19 0.56
N THR A 305 17.28 12.65 1.37
CA THR A 305 16.71 13.31 2.56
C THR A 305 17.76 13.75 3.59
N ALA A 306 18.87 12.99 3.75
CA ALA A 306 19.95 13.37 4.69
C ALA A 306 20.78 14.56 4.23
N GLY A 307 20.99 14.74 2.93
CA GLY A 307 21.94 15.69 2.39
C GLY A 307 21.36 16.72 1.43
N THR A 308 20.03 16.80 1.33
CA THR A 308 19.36 17.64 0.34
C THR A 308 19.74 19.13 0.41
N ASP A 309 20.14 19.60 1.59
CA ASP A 309 20.58 20.97 1.89
C ASP A 309 22.06 21.22 1.59
N VAL A 310 22.89 20.17 1.55
CA VAL A 310 24.36 20.30 1.42
C VAL A 310 24.92 19.73 0.12
N VAL A 311 24.10 19.14 -0.75
CA VAL A 311 24.54 18.60 -2.03
C VAL A 311 24.14 19.50 -3.21
N SER A 312 24.91 19.46 -4.28
CA SER A 312 24.53 20.13 -5.53
C SER A 312 23.41 19.38 -6.27
N VAL A 313 22.73 20.05 -7.21
CA VAL A 313 21.74 19.40 -8.09
C VAL A 313 22.33 18.22 -8.86
N ALA A 314 23.60 18.33 -9.31
CA ALA A 314 24.31 17.20 -9.95
C ALA A 314 24.57 16.06 -8.94
N GLY A 315 24.94 16.39 -7.70
CA GLY A 315 25.09 15.42 -6.61
C GLY A 315 23.80 14.68 -6.33
N SER A 316 22.68 15.40 -6.24
CA SER A 316 21.35 14.79 -6.01
C SER A 316 20.92 13.86 -7.15
N PHE A 317 21.23 14.21 -8.40
CA PHE A 317 21.01 13.32 -9.55
C PHE A 317 21.75 11.98 -9.37
N TRP A 318 23.04 12.02 -9.02
CA TRP A 318 23.82 10.80 -8.81
C TRP A 318 23.39 10.00 -7.59
N ILE A 319 22.98 10.67 -6.50
CA ILE A 319 22.37 10.00 -5.34
C ILE A 319 21.10 9.24 -5.79
N GLY A 320 20.24 9.87 -6.58
CA GLY A 320 19.05 9.23 -7.13
C GLY A 320 19.37 8.04 -8.04
N VAL A 321 20.37 8.17 -8.93
CA VAL A 321 20.84 7.05 -9.79
C VAL A 321 21.32 5.87 -8.96
N ILE A 322 22.18 6.13 -7.97
CA ILE A 322 22.72 5.08 -7.09
C ILE A 322 21.59 4.41 -6.28
N ALA A 323 20.67 5.18 -5.73
CA ALA A 323 19.52 4.67 -5.01
C ALA A 323 18.60 3.82 -5.93
N GLY A 324 18.37 4.27 -7.17
CA GLY A 324 17.58 3.54 -8.17
C GLY A 324 18.20 2.20 -8.59
N ILE A 325 19.51 2.08 -8.58
CA ILE A 325 20.21 0.80 -8.76
C ILE A 325 20.09 -0.05 -7.48
N ALA A 326 20.37 0.55 -6.33
CA ALA A 326 20.41 -0.14 -5.05
C ALA A 326 19.05 -0.79 -4.71
N ILE A 327 17.94 -0.10 -4.95
CA ILE A 327 16.60 -0.63 -4.62
C ILE A 327 16.28 -1.94 -5.36
N VAL A 328 16.67 -2.06 -6.64
CA VAL A 328 16.40 -3.27 -7.43
C VAL A 328 17.13 -4.48 -6.82
N TYR A 329 18.42 -4.32 -6.54
CA TYR A 329 19.21 -5.41 -5.97
C TYR A 329 18.87 -5.68 -4.50
N ALA A 330 18.54 -4.66 -3.73
CA ALA A 330 18.14 -4.82 -2.33
C ALA A 330 16.82 -5.60 -2.19
N VAL A 331 15.79 -5.27 -3.00
CA VAL A 331 14.52 -6.01 -2.99
C VAL A 331 14.75 -7.48 -3.37
N GLU A 332 15.52 -7.75 -4.41
CA GLU A 332 15.83 -9.12 -4.80
C GLU A 332 16.64 -9.87 -3.73
N PHE A 333 17.60 -9.19 -3.10
CA PHE A 333 18.43 -9.78 -2.04
C PHE A 333 17.60 -10.13 -0.81
N VAL A 334 16.77 -9.21 -0.33
CA VAL A 334 15.88 -9.42 0.82
C VAL A 334 14.90 -10.56 0.54
N ASP A 335 14.24 -10.54 -0.61
CA ASP A 335 13.21 -11.53 -0.96
C ASP A 335 13.81 -12.90 -1.34
N GLN A 336 14.83 -12.92 -2.20
CA GLN A 336 15.32 -14.17 -2.80
C GLN A 336 16.45 -14.83 -2.00
N LYS A 337 17.32 -14.04 -1.35
CA LYS A 337 18.48 -14.55 -0.61
C LYS A 337 18.22 -14.63 0.88
N MET A 338 17.75 -13.56 1.50
CA MET A 338 17.44 -13.55 2.93
C MET A 338 16.14 -14.30 3.26
N LYS A 339 15.27 -14.52 2.27
CA LYS A 339 13.95 -15.14 2.43
C LYS A 339 13.07 -14.39 3.45
N ILE A 340 13.14 -13.07 3.41
CA ILE A 340 12.30 -12.18 4.20
C ILE A 340 11.22 -11.61 3.29
N ASP A 341 9.96 -11.90 3.61
CA ASP A 341 8.81 -11.46 2.85
C ASP A 341 8.44 -10.02 3.24
N ASP A 342 8.74 -9.09 2.34
CA ASP A 342 8.40 -7.68 2.45
C ASP A 342 7.43 -7.30 1.32
N PRO A 343 6.12 -7.24 1.61
CA PRO A 343 5.09 -7.01 0.59
C PRO A 343 5.27 -5.74 -0.23
N VAL A 344 5.73 -4.66 0.39
CA VAL A 344 5.81 -3.34 -0.24
C VAL A 344 7.24 -2.89 -0.56
N GLY A 345 8.26 -3.58 -0.02
CA GLY A 345 9.67 -3.24 -0.21
C GLY A 345 10.18 -2.18 0.77
N ALA A 346 9.53 -2.04 1.92
CA ALA A 346 9.87 -1.06 2.95
C ALA A 346 11.29 -1.21 3.49
N ILE A 347 11.76 -2.45 3.71
CA ILE A 347 13.12 -2.74 4.17
C ILE A 347 14.15 -2.16 3.19
N SER A 348 13.95 -2.40 1.90
CA SER A 348 14.88 -1.97 0.85
C SER A 348 14.78 -0.47 0.59
N ALA A 349 13.56 0.08 0.48
CA ALA A 349 13.34 1.49 0.19
C ALA A 349 13.79 2.39 1.35
N HIS A 350 13.45 2.03 2.59
CA HIS A 350 13.71 2.89 3.74
C HIS A 350 14.96 2.47 4.52
N GLY A 351 15.17 1.17 4.77
CA GLY A 351 16.34 0.68 5.50
C GLY A 351 17.61 0.81 4.69
N VAL A 352 17.66 0.19 3.52
CA VAL A 352 18.87 0.18 2.68
C VAL A 352 19.13 1.55 2.05
N CYS A 353 18.13 2.16 1.40
CA CYS A 353 18.33 3.46 0.75
C CYS A 353 18.45 4.61 1.74
N GLY A 354 17.89 4.51 2.96
CA GLY A 354 18.11 5.49 4.03
C GLY A 354 19.54 5.48 4.54
N ALA A 355 20.08 4.28 4.85
CA ALA A 355 21.48 4.12 5.22
C ALA A 355 22.43 4.61 4.11
N LEU A 356 22.16 4.17 2.87
CA LEU A 356 22.94 4.53 1.70
C LEU A 356 22.94 6.05 1.46
N GLY A 357 21.78 6.71 1.56
CA GLY A 357 21.64 8.15 1.35
C GLY A 357 22.45 8.97 2.34
N THR A 358 22.42 8.60 3.61
CA THR A 358 23.24 9.24 4.66
C THR A 358 24.74 9.04 4.39
N ILE A 359 25.17 7.87 3.95
CA ILE A 359 26.56 7.62 3.56
C ILE A 359 26.94 8.47 2.34
N LEU A 360 26.05 8.55 1.34
CA LEU A 360 26.27 9.35 0.12
C LEU A 360 26.31 10.86 0.41
N THR A 361 25.67 11.33 1.47
CA THR A 361 25.84 12.71 1.95
C THR A 361 27.30 12.98 2.32
N GLY A 362 27.96 12.01 2.98
CA GLY A 362 29.39 12.07 3.28
C GLY A 362 30.31 12.11 2.04
N VAL A 363 29.79 11.65 0.89
CA VAL A 363 30.53 11.69 -0.39
C VAL A 363 30.24 12.97 -1.16
N PHE A 364 28.96 13.38 -1.29
CA PHE A 364 28.49 14.40 -2.22
C PHE A 364 28.24 15.78 -1.58
N SER A 365 28.40 15.97 -0.26
CA SER A 365 28.35 17.30 0.36
C SER A 365 29.36 18.23 -0.31
N VAL A 366 28.89 19.38 -0.77
CA VAL A 366 29.77 20.34 -1.48
C VAL A 366 30.80 21.00 -0.57
N LYS A 367 30.51 21.04 0.74
CA LYS A 367 31.39 21.67 1.74
C LYS A 367 32.37 20.67 2.35
N ASP A 368 31.90 19.51 2.79
CA ASP A 368 32.65 18.59 3.64
C ASP A 368 32.81 17.19 3.01
N GLY A 369 32.17 16.94 1.87
CA GLY A 369 32.12 15.63 1.22
C GLY A 369 33.46 15.19 0.64
N LEU A 370 33.67 13.87 0.67
CA LEU A 370 34.89 13.24 0.16
C LEU A 370 35.23 13.65 -1.28
N LEU A 371 34.22 13.79 -2.15
CA LEU A 371 34.39 14.12 -3.56
C LEU A 371 34.99 15.52 -3.76
N TYR A 372 34.66 16.47 -2.89
CA TYR A 372 35.07 17.88 -3.03
C TYR A 372 36.30 18.21 -2.20
N THR A 373 36.48 17.59 -1.03
CA THR A 373 37.56 17.91 -0.09
C THR A 373 38.72 16.92 -0.15
N GLY A 374 38.50 15.70 -0.65
CA GLY A 374 39.44 14.59 -0.53
C GLY A 374 39.61 14.08 0.92
N ASN A 375 38.92 14.68 1.90
CA ASN A 375 39.00 14.30 3.30
C ASN A 375 37.91 13.31 3.67
N PRO A 376 38.23 12.09 4.14
CA PRO A 376 37.21 11.08 4.49
C PRO A 376 36.55 11.32 5.86
N HIS A 377 36.93 12.32 6.62
CA HIS A 377 36.49 12.53 8.00
C HIS A 377 34.93 12.60 8.09
N PHE A 378 34.31 13.45 7.29
CA PHE A 378 32.87 13.60 7.28
C PHE A 378 32.16 12.30 6.86
N LEU A 379 32.67 11.61 5.83
CA LEU A 379 32.17 10.31 5.41
C LEU A 379 32.25 9.26 6.55
N MET A 380 33.35 9.24 7.29
CA MET A 380 33.52 8.30 8.42
C MET A 380 32.50 8.58 9.53
N ILE A 381 32.19 9.84 9.82
CA ILE A 381 31.15 10.22 10.79
C ILE A 381 29.77 9.73 10.31
N GLN A 382 29.44 9.93 9.03
CA GLN A 382 28.19 9.45 8.45
C GLN A 382 28.07 7.92 8.52
N VAL A 383 29.12 7.19 8.21
CA VAL A 383 29.15 5.73 8.33
C VAL A 383 28.99 5.29 9.79
N LEU A 384 29.71 5.94 10.71
CA LEU A 384 29.60 5.63 12.15
C LEU A 384 28.17 5.82 12.65
N GLY A 385 27.54 6.97 12.34
CA GLY A 385 26.17 7.25 12.76
C GLY A 385 25.16 6.24 12.21
N VAL A 386 25.25 5.91 10.91
CA VAL A 386 24.41 4.86 10.30
C VAL A 386 24.55 3.53 11.03
N VAL A 387 25.79 3.09 11.28
CA VAL A 387 26.05 1.79 11.94
C VAL A 387 25.52 1.77 13.37
N VAL A 388 25.79 2.82 14.14
CA VAL A 388 25.40 2.85 15.57
C VAL A 388 23.88 2.98 15.73
N VAL A 389 23.23 3.83 14.94
CA VAL A 389 21.76 3.95 14.97
C VAL A 389 21.10 2.64 14.51
N ALA A 390 21.60 2.02 13.44
CA ALA A 390 21.08 0.73 12.98
C ALA A 390 21.21 -0.36 14.06
N LEU A 391 22.36 -0.42 14.73
CA LEU A 391 22.61 -1.40 15.81
C LEU A 391 21.70 -1.16 17.02
N TYR A 392 21.58 0.09 17.46
CA TYR A 392 20.65 0.46 18.54
C TYR A 392 19.22 0.04 18.22
N VAL A 393 18.70 0.45 17.06
CA VAL A 393 17.33 0.14 16.65
C VAL A 393 17.13 -1.37 16.50
N PHE A 394 18.11 -2.07 15.88
CA PHE A 394 18.05 -3.52 15.74
C PHE A 394 17.94 -4.23 17.11
N VAL A 395 18.72 -3.84 18.09
CA VAL A 395 18.67 -4.44 19.44
C VAL A 395 17.36 -4.09 20.14
N ALA A 396 16.99 -2.80 20.17
CA ALA A 396 15.81 -2.32 20.87
C ALA A 396 14.51 -2.94 20.30
N ILE A 397 14.34 -2.94 18.99
CA ILE A 397 13.13 -3.48 18.37
C ILE A 397 13.06 -5.02 18.44
N ASN A 398 14.22 -5.73 18.46
CA ASN A 398 14.25 -7.17 18.70
C ASN A 398 13.69 -7.51 20.08
N ILE A 399 14.05 -6.75 21.10
CA ILE A 399 13.52 -6.91 22.46
C ILE A 399 12.00 -6.70 22.44
N VAL A 400 11.54 -5.60 21.85
CA VAL A 400 10.12 -5.27 21.75
C VAL A 400 9.32 -6.38 21.05
N PHE A 401 9.73 -6.78 19.85
CA PHE A 401 8.99 -7.80 19.10
C PHE A 401 9.02 -9.17 19.77
N ARG A 402 10.10 -9.56 20.44
CA ARG A 402 10.16 -10.82 21.20
C ARG A 402 9.22 -10.79 22.39
N ILE A 403 9.13 -9.68 23.12
CA ILE A 403 8.16 -9.50 24.20
C ILE A 403 6.74 -9.59 23.67
N ILE A 404 6.40 -8.87 22.60
CA ILE A 404 5.07 -8.93 21.98
C ILE A 404 4.75 -10.37 21.52
N LYS A 405 5.71 -11.03 20.86
CA LYS A 405 5.54 -12.42 20.40
C LYS A 405 5.26 -13.38 21.54
N ALA A 406 5.91 -13.19 22.71
CA ALA A 406 5.75 -14.04 23.88
C ALA A 406 4.46 -13.77 24.68
N THR A 407 3.93 -12.54 24.63
CA THR A 407 2.79 -12.11 25.45
C THR A 407 1.47 -12.06 24.69
N ASN A 408 1.42 -11.32 23.56
CA ASN A 408 0.22 -11.08 22.77
C ASN A 408 0.14 -11.95 21.50
N GLY A 409 1.29 -12.51 21.07
CA GLY A 409 1.45 -13.13 19.77
C GLY A 409 1.63 -12.07 18.67
N LEU A 410 2.56 -12.28 17.75
CA LEU A 410 2.87 -11.31 16.71
C LEU A 410 2.07 -11.55 15.42
N ARG A 411 1.80 -12.82 15.11
CA ARG A 411 1.16 -13.27 13.88
C ARG A 411 -0.26 -13.74 14.13
N VAL A 412 -1.15 -13.49 13.19
CA VAL A 412 -2.48 -14.08 13.13
C VAL A 412 -2.40 -15.60 12.88
N THR A 413 -3.50 -16.32 13.10
CA THR A 413 -3.59 -17.75 12.80
C THR A 413 -3.53 -18.00 11.30
N ARG A 414 -3.29 -19.26 10.91
CA ARG A 414 -3.27 -19.65 9.51
C ARG A 414 -4.62 -19.39 8.80
N GLU A 415 -5.70 -19.63 9.51
CA GLU A 415 -7.07 -19.47 9.02
C GLU A 415 -7.39 -17.99 8.78
N GLU A 416 -7.13 -17.13 9.75
CA GLU A 416 -7.29 -15.67 9.64
C GLU A 416 -6.48 -15.10 8.45
N GLU A 417 -5.24 -15.57 8.24
CA GLU A 417 -4.43 -15.13 7.10
C GLU A 417 -5.01 -15.60 5.75
N ILE A 418 -5.63 -16.79 5.68
CA ILE A 418 -6.29 -17.31 4.48
C ILE A 418 -7.55 -16.52 4.18
N ASN A 419 -8.39 -16.29 5.18
CA ASN A 419 -9.68 -15.58 5.04
C ASN A 419 -9.46 -14.10 4.71
N GLY A 420 -8.51 -13.45 5.36
CA GLY A 420 -8.19 -12.04 5.21
C GLY A 420 -8.49 -11.23 6.46
N LEU A 421 -7.61 -10.26 6.74
CA LEU A 421 -7.64 -9.51 7.99
C LEU A 421 -8.76 -8.46 8.07
N ASP A 422 -9.35 -8.08 6.93
CA ASP A 422 -10.50 -7.19 6.92
C ASP A 422 -11.67 -7.80 7.67
N PHE A 423 -11.95 -9.06 7.40
CA PHE A 423 -13.02 -9.78 8.07
C PHE A 423 -12.64 -10.20 9.50
N GLU A 424 -11.50 -10.86 9.65
CA GLU A 424 -11.11 -11.49 10.91
C GLU A 424 -10.76 -10.50 12.03
N GLU A 425 -10.09 -9.39 11.70
CA GLU A 425 -9.67 -8.41 12.70
C GLU A 425 -10.66 -7.25 12.86
N HIS A 426 -11.50 -6.97 11.84
CA HIS A 426 -12.36 -5.79 11.83
C HIS A 426 -13.84 -6.08 11.57
N GLY A 427 -14.21 -7.33 11.23
CA GLY A 427 -15.58 -7.68 10.83
C GLY A 427 -16.02 -7.00 9.52
N LEU A 428 -15.07 -6.52 8.72
CA LEU A 428 -15.34 -5.83 7.48
C LEU A 428 -15.41 -6.84 6.33
N VAL A 429 -16.59 -7.05 5.78
CA VAL A 429 -16.83 -8.02 4.70
C VAL A 429 -16.00 -7.68 3.46
N SER A 430 -15.92 -6.40 3.11
CA SER A 430 -15.06 -5.90 2.04
C SER A 430 -14.73 -4.41 2.27
N ALA A 431 -13.49 -4.01 1.99
CA ALA A 431 -13.12 -2.61 1.89
C ALA A 431 -13.65 -1.95 0.59
N TYR A 432 -14.09 -2.76 -0.38
CA TYR A 432 -14.63 -2.34 -1.66
C TYR A 432 -16.06 -2.86 -1.79
N ALA A 433 -17.05 -1.96 -1.91
CA ALA A 433 -18.42 -2.34 -2.19
C ALA A 433 -18.48 -3.17 -3.47
N ASP A 434 -19.26 -4.24 -3.48
CA ASP A 434 -19.57 -5.11 -4.62
C ASP A 434 -18.42 -5.91 -5.24
N PHE A 435 -17.19 -5.86 -4.69
CA PHE A 435 -16.02 -6.54 -5.28
C PHE A 435 -15.64 -7.88 -4.64
N MET A 436 -16.15 -8.18 -3.45
CA MET A 436 -15.82 -9.42 -2.74
C MET A 436 -17.07 -10.26 -2.56
N MET A 437 -17.03 -11.51 -2.99
CA MET A 437 -18.02 -12.49 -2.53
C MET A 437 -17.91 -12.65 -1.02
N ALA A 438 -19.04 -12.73 -0.32
CA ALA A 438 -19.04 -13.04 1.10
C ALA A 438 -18.21 -14.31 1.37
N PRO A 439 -17.47 -14.38 2.48
CA PRO A 439 -16.80 -15.63 2.85
C PRO A 439 -17.82 -16.77 2.91
N ASP A 440 -17.37 -17.98 2.60
CA ASP A 440 -18.17 -19.22 2.45
C ASP A 440 -19.07 -19.65 3.63
N THR A 441 -19.19 -18.83 4.65
CA THR A 441 -20.19 -19.05 5.72
C THR A 441 -21.64 -19.17 5.21
N THR A 442 -21.91 -18.65 4.00
CA THR A 442 -23.19 -18.85 3.30
C THR A 442 -23.30 -20.23 2.67
N VAL A 443 -22.21 -20.84 2.24
CA VAL A 443 -22.22 -22.18 1.61
C VAL A 443 -22.48 -23.24 2.67
N GLU A 444 -21.79 -23.19 3.82
CA GLU A 444 -22.08 -24.10 4.95
C GLU A 444 -23.50 -23.93 5.51
N ALA A 445 -24.01 -22.69 5.54
CA ALA A 445 -25.39 -22.42 5.98
C ALA A 445 -26.43 -22.92 4.96
N LEU A 446 -26.12 -22.84 3.65
CA LEU A 446 -26.96 -23.36 2.58
C LEU A 446 -26.89 -24.89 2.52
N GLU A 447 -25.73 -25.50 2.70
CA GLU A 447 -25.58 -26.97 2.78
C GLU A 447 -26.19 -27.53 4.06
N ALA A 448 -26.22 -26.76 5.16
CA ALA A 448 -26.91 -27.13 6.40
C ALA A 448 -28.45 -26.91 6.36
N GLY A 449 -29.00 -26.39 5.25
CA GLY A 449 -30.44 -26.13 5.09
C GLY A 449 -30.98 -25.03 6.01
N LYS A 450 -30.12 -24.17 6.54
CA LYS A 450 -30.52 -23.03 7.39
C LYS A 450 -30.46 -21.75 6.57
N ALA A 451 -31.60 -21.13 6.36
CA ALA A 451 -31.65 -19.78 5.79
C ALA A 451 -30.81 -18.80 6.64
N PRO A 452 -30.09 -17.84 6.03
CA PRO A 452 -29.40 -16.77 6.77
C PRO A 452 -30.38 -16.11 7.74
N LYS A 453 -29.92 -15.77 8.95
CA LYS A 453 -30.73 -15.16 10.00
C LYS A 453 -31.42 -13.85 9.58
N ASP A 454 -30.95 -13.24 8.50
CA ASP A 454 -31.41 -11.96 7.95
C ASP A 454 -32.22 -12.12 6.67
N ALA A 455 -32.52 -13.37 6.25
CA ALA A 455 -33.43 -13.62 5.13
C ALA A 455 -34.85 -13.22 5.56
N VAL A 456 -35.32 -12.08 5.04
CA VAL A 456 -36.72 -11.71 5.14
C VAL A 456 -37.50 -12.72 4.31
N GLU A 457 -38.24 -13.62 4.98
CA GLU A 457 -39.25 -14.43 4.29
C GLU A 457 -40.25 -13.48 3.63
N VAL A 458 -40.18 -13.39 2.31
CA VAL A 458 -41.27 -12.79 1.55
C VAL A 458 -42.38 -13.83 1.52
N PRO A 459 -43.51 -13.61 2.21
CA PRO A 459 -44.62 -14.58 2.19
C PRO A 459 -45.19 -14.62 0.76
N LEU A 460 -44.88 -15.66 0.01
CA LEU A 460 -45.60 -15.99 -1.20
C LEU A 460 -47.04 -16.38 -0.76
N ALA A 461 -48.06 -15.69 -1.28
CA ALA A 461 -49.42 -16.08 -1.10
C ALA A 461 -49.59 -17.57 -1.46
N GLU A 462 -50.36 -18.32 -0.68
CA GLU A 462 -50.48 -19.77 -0.86
C GLU A 462 -50.94 -20.18 -2.28
N GLU A 463 -51.71 -19.32 -2.96
CA GLU A 463 -52.07 -19.49 -4.38
C GLU A 463 -50.86 -19.47 -5.31
N LYS A 464 -49.85 -18.61 -5.06
CA LYS A 464 -48.62 -18.58 -5.87
C LYS A 464 -47.64 -19.72 -5.54
N LYS A 465 -47.67 -20.25 -4.30
CA LYS A 465 -46.95 -21.50 -3.97
C LYS A 465 -47.52 -22.70 -4.72
N ALA A 466 -48.85 -22.80 -4.81
CA ALA A 466 -49.50 -23.85 -5.55
C ALA A 466 -49.26 -23.78 -7.08
N GLU A 467 -49.09 -22.58 -7.63
CA GLU A 467 -48.70 -22.37 -9.04
C GLU A 467 -47.24 -22.72 -9.28
N ALA A 468 -46.33 -22.37 -8.36
CA ALA A 468 -44.91 -22.70 -8.47
C ALA A 468 -44.65 -24.21 -8.36
N GLU A 469 -45.42 -24.93 -7.57
CA GLU A 469 -45.34 -26.41 -7.47
C GLU A 469 -45.93 -27.15 -8.70
N LYS A 470 -46.67 -26.45 -9.55
CA LYS A 470 -47.24 -26.97 -10.80
C LYS A 470 -46.40 -26.71 -12.06
N ILE A 471 -45.15 -26.29 -11.94
CA ILE A 471 -44.22 -26.27 -13.08
C ILE A 471 -43.80 -27.72 -13.38
N VAL A 472 -44.74 -28.49 -13.89
CA VAL A 472 -44.46 -29.70 -14.64
C VAL A 472 -43.78 -29.24 -15.94
N PRO A 473 -42.65 -29.85 -16.38
CA PRO A 473 -42.08 -29.55 -17.67
C PRO A 473 -43.18 -29.69 -18.73
N LYS A 474 -43.59 -28.59 -19.34
CA LYS A 474 -44.48 -28.64 -20.49
C LYS A 474 -43.76 -29.46 -21.54
N GLU A 475 -44.43 -30.48 -22.09
CA GLU A 475 -43.89 -31.23 -23.23
C GLU A 475 -43.40 -30.20 -24.29
N LEU A 476 -42.20 -30.44 -24.82
CA LEU A 476 -41.62 -29.56 -25.86
C LEU A 476 -42.67 -29.29 -26.93
N PRO A 477 -42.85 -28.03 -27.39
CA PRO A 477 -43.79 -27.72 -28.46
C PRO A 477 -43.55 -28.66 -29.65
N SER A 478 -44.64 -29.26 -30.13
CA SER A 478 -44.59 -30.26 -31.22
C SER A 478 -44.32 -29.63 -32.60
N ASP A 479 -43.96 -28.34 -32.68
CA ASP A 479 -43.75 -27.59 -33.91
C ASP A 479 -42.43 -27.85 -34.60
N GLY A 480 -41.58 -28.72 -34.08
CA GLY A 480 -40.32 -29.13 -34.68
C GLY A 480 -39.15 -28.12 -34.56
N HIS A 481 -39.39 -26.98 -33.92
CA HIS A 481 -38.34 -25.98 -33.71
C HIS A 481 -37.57 -26.26 -32.41
N ARG A 482 -36.33 -26.77 -32.57
CA ARG A 482 -35.41 -27.01 -31.44
C ARG A 482 -34.67 -25.70 -31.10
N LEU A 483 -34.62 -25.42 -29.81
CA LEU A 483 -33.80 -24.33 -29.28
C LEU A 483 -32.37 -24.81 -28.99
N TYR A 484 -31.40 -24.01 -29.33
CA TYR A 484 -29.99 -24.32 -29.09
C TYR A 484 -29.32 -23.18 -28.35
N CYS A 485 -28.48 -23.53 -27.37
CA CYS A 485 -27.51 -22.61 -26.79
C CYS A 485 -26.12 -22.92 -27.37
N VAL A 486 -25.55 -21.93 -28.03
CA VAL A 486 -24.17 -21.96 -28.51
C VAL A 486 -23.31 -21.18 -27.55
N THR A 487 -22.50 -21.88 -26.75
CA THR A 487 -21.54 -21.27 -25.81
C THR A 487 -20.17 -21.18 -26.45
N ILE A 488 -19.62 -19.99 -26.57
CA ILE A 488 -18.29 -19.73 -27.12
C ILE A 488 -17.39 -19.24 -25.98
N ILE A 489 -16.27 -19.93 -25.73
CA ILE A 489 -15.25 -19.47 -24.77
C ILE A 489 -13.99 -19.13 -25.57
N THR A 490 -13.58 -17.85 -25.52
CA THR A 490 -12.44 -17.36 -26.29
C THR A 490 -11.64 -16.30 -25.50
N SER A 491 -10.55 -15.79 -26.09
CA SER A 491 -9.80 -14.67 -25.52
C SER A 491 -10.62 -13.37 -25.59
N ASP A 492 -10.58 -12.58 -24.53
CA ASP A 492 -11.24 -11.27 -24.47
C ASP A 492 -10.79 -10.31 -25.58
N LYS A 493 -9.53 -10.43 -26.04
CA LYS A 493 -8.95 -9.59 -27.10
C LYS A 493 -9.61 -9.77 -28.47
N ARG A 494 -10.32 -10.88 -28.69
CA ARG A 494 -10.98 -11.18 -29.98
C ARG A 494 -12.51 -11.07 -29.90
N PHE A 495 -13.02 -10.61 -28.79
CA PHE A 495 -14.46 -10.49 -28.58
C PHE A 495 -15.13 -9.53 -29.59
N GLU A 496 -14.55 -8.36 -29.84
CA GLU A 496 -15.13 -7.40 -30.77
C GLU A 496 -15.19 -7.92 -32.21
N ILE A 497 -14.20 -8.70 -32.64
CA ILE A 497 -14.20 -9.34 -33.97
C ILE A 497 -15.31 -10.38 -34.05
N LEU A 498 -15.48 -11.18 -33.00
CA LEU A 498 -16.55 -12.18 -32.94
C LEU A 498 -17.92 -11.52 -32.92
N LYS A 499 -18.10 -10.45 -32.14
CA LYS A 499 -19.35 -9.69 -32.03
C LYS A 499 -19.78 -9.17 -33.41
N ALA A 500 -18.89 -8.48 -34.10
CA ALA A 500 -19.18 -7.97 -35.45
C ALA A 500 -19.53 -9.09 -36.44
N ALA A 501 -18.86 -10.23 -36.36
CA ALA A 501 -19.15 -11.38 -37.22
C ALA A 501 -20.53 -12.03 -36.89
N MET A 502 -20.94 -12.04 -35.64
CA MET A 502 -22.26 -12.53 -35.22
C MET A 502 -23.38 -11.57 -35.62
N GLU A 503 -23.17 -10.27 -35.47
CA GLU A 503 -24.12 -9.25 -35.95
C GLU A 503 -24.36 -9.33 -37.47
N ALA A 504 -23.29 -9.61 -38.25
CA ALA A 504 -23.37 -9.76 -39.71
C ALA A 504 -24.24 -10.95 -40.17
N ILE A 505 -24.46 -11.94 -39.35
CA ILE A 505 -25.37 -13.10 -39.61
C ILE A 505 -26.73 -12.96 -38.92
N GLY A 506 -27.02 -11.78 -38.37
CA GLY A 506 -28.33 -11.48 -37.76
C GLY A 506 -28.48 -11.97 -36.30
N ILE A 507 -27.39 -12.21 -35.58
CA ILE A 507 -27.43 -12.46 -34.13
C ILE A 507 -27.50 -11.10 -33.42
N THR A 508 -28.64 -10.79 -32.79
CA THR A 508 -28.90 -9.53 -32.09
C THR A 508 -28.77 -9.67 -30.57
N GLY A 509 -28.85 -10.90 -30.05
CA GLY A 509 -28.80 -11.19 -28.59
C GLY A 509 -27.63 -12.11 -28.22
N MET A 510 -26.77 -11.66 -27.33
CA MET A 510 -25.68 -12.43 -26.75
C MET A 510 -25.51 -12.08 -25.27
N THR A 511 -25.32 -13.10 -24.42
CA THR A 511 -24.93 -12.89 -23.02
C THR A 511 -23.42 -13.07 -22.89
N VAL A 512 -22.71 -12.06 -22.38
CA VAL A 512 -21.24 -12.08 -22.27
C VAL A 512 -20.83 -12.06 -20.81
N THR A 513 -20.03 -13.04 -20.41
CA THR A 513 -19.50 -13.17 -19.06
C THR A 513 -17.97 -13.21 -19.11
N LYS A 514 -17.31 -12.40 -18.30
CA LYS A 514 -15.86 -12.50 -18.11
C LYS A 514 -15.53 -13.80 -17.37
N ALA A 515 -14.54 -14.53 -17.87
CA ALA A 515 -14.13 -15.81 -17.31
C ALA A 515 -12.60 -15.88 -17.22
N LEU A 516 -12.10 -16.77 -16.37
CA LEU A 516 -10.69 -17.11 -16.28
C LEU A 516 -10.50 -18.54 -16.80
N GLY A 517 -9.64 -18.73 -17.78
CA GLY A 517 -9.36 -20.03 -18.37
C GLY A 517 -8.01 -20.60 -17.96
N TYR A 518 -7.99 -21.90 -17.64
CA TYR A 518 -6.76 -22.68 -17.46
C TYR A 518 -6.61 -23.66 -18.63
N GLY A 519 -5.42 -23.75 -19.22
CA GLY A 519 -5.19 -24.65 -20.35
C GLY A 519 -3.72 -24.70 -20.78
N LEU A 520 -3.48 -25.36 -21.95
CA LEU A 520 -2.15 -25.51 -22.55
C LEU A 520 -1.55 -24.19 -23.06
N GLU A 521 -2.32 -23.13 -23.14
CA GLU A 521 -1.84 -21.78 -23.42
C GLU A 521 -0.95 -21.35 -22.26
N LYS A 522 0.38 -21.38 -22.48
CA LYS A 522 1.32 -20.84 -21.50
C LYS A 522 1.12 -19.34 -21.45
N GLY A 523 0.62 -18.83 -20.33
CA GLY A 523 0.54 -17.39 -20.06
C GLY A 523 1.92 -16.76 -20.21
N GLN A 524 1.98 -15.50 -20.61
CA GLN A 524 3.24 -14.76 -20.61
C GLN A 524 3.75 -14.70 -19.17
N THR A 525 4.98 -15.15 -18.98
CA THR A 525 5.67 -14.98 -17.70
C THR A 525 5.84 -13.47 -17.48
N GLN A 526 5.16 -12.95 -16.49
CA GLN A 526 5.35 -11.56 -16.04
C GLN A 526 6.36 -11.57 -14.91
N MET A 527 7.20 -10.56 -14.87
CA MET A 527 8.10 -10.36 -13.74
C MET A 527 7.43 -9.39 -12.75
N TYR A 528 7.41 -9.78 -11.49
CA TYR A 528 6.98 -8.93 -10.39
C TYR A 528 8.08 -8.92 -9.35
N ARG A 529 8.74 -7.76 -9.15
CA ARG A 529 9.84 -7.56 -8.18
C ARG A 529 10.97 -8.61 -8.33
N GLY A 530 11.33 -8.93 -9.58
CA GLY A 530 12.37 -9.93 -9.87
C GLY A 530 11.94 -11.39 -9.74
N ALA A 531 10.69 -11.68 -9.36
CA ALA A 531 10.13 -13.02 -9.34
C ALA A 531 9.22 -13.25 -10.56
N ALA A 532 9.36 -14.43 -11.19
CA ALA A 532 8.52 -14.82 -12.32
C ALA A 532 7.09 -15.14 -11.85
N VAL A 533 6.10 -14.44 -12.37
CA VAL A 533 4.68 -14.75 -12.19
C VAL A 533 4.22 -15.58 -13.37
N SER A 534 3.97 -16.86 -13.15
CA SER A 534 3.27 -17.69 -14.14
C SER A 534 1.77 -17.46 -13.96
N ALA A 535 1.16 -16.67 -14.85
CA ALA A 535 -0.29 -16.54 -14.88
C ALA A 535 -0.89 -17.87 -15.33
N LYS A 536 -1.32 -18.69 -14.37
CA LYS A 536 -1.97 -19.98 -14.66
C LYS A 536 -3.38 -19.80 -15.21
N LEU A 537 -4.03 -18.68 -14.93
CA LEU A 537 -5.37 -18.32 -15.39
C LEU A 537 -5.26 -17.14 -16.35
N LEU A 538 -5.85 -17.28 -17.53
CA LEU A 538 -5.85 -16.25 -18.57
C LEU A 538 -7.23 -15.63 -18.71
N PRO A 539 -7.34 -14.31 -18.95
CA PRO A 539 -8.61 -13.66 -19.23
C PRO A 539 -9.27 -14.28 -20.47
N LYS A 540 -10.51 -14.71 -20.30
CA LYS A 540 -11.38 -15.25 -21.34
C LYS A 540 -12.73 -14.56 -21.25
N VAL A 541 -13.51 -14.67 -22.33
CA VAL A 541 -14.93 -14.36 -22.34
C VAL A 541 -15.71 -15.61 -22.66
N ARG A 542 -16.82 -15.82 -21.96
CA ARG A 542 -17.86 -16.77 -22.28
C ARG A 542 -19.03 -16.03 -22.90
N ILE A 543 -19.43 -16.46 -24.07
CA ILE A 543 -20.54 -15.87 -24.83
C ILE A 543 -21.59 -16.98 -25.03
N ASP A 544 -22.79 -16.74 -24.51
CA ASP A 544 -23.92 -17.64 -24.67
C ASP A 544 -24.90 -17.01 -25.68
N ILE A 545 -25.23 -17.74 -26.73
CA ILE A 545 -26.11 -17.33 -27.83
C ILE A 545 -27.22 -18.36 -27.94
N VAL A 546 -28.46 -17.96 -27.66
CA VAL A 546 -29.63 -18.84 -27.79
C VAL A 546 -30.30 -18.57 -29.13
N VAL A 547 -30.47 -19.63 -29.93
CA VAL A 547 -31.02 -19.53 -31.29
C VAL A 547 -32.07 -20.58 -31.58
N SER A 548 -33.00 -20.21 -32.46
CA SER A 548 -34.02 -21.07 -33.00
C SER A 548 -34.09 -21.09 -34.53
N LYS A 549 -33.78 -19.95 -35.19
CA LYS A 549 -33.82 -19.77 -36.66
C LYS A 549 -32.49 -20.01 -37.31
N ILE A 550 -31.40 -19.58 -36.65
CA ILE A 550 -30.05 -19.69 -37.21
C ILE A 550 -29.46 -21.03 -36.80
N SER A 551 -28.97 -21.79 -37.81
CA SER A 551 -28.35 -23.07 -37.50
C SER A 551 -27.12 -22.91 -36.60
N PRO A 552 -26.97 -23.71 -35.54
CA PRO A 552 -25.74 -23.75 -34.74
C PRO A 552 -24.48 -23.97 -35.60
N ARG A 553 -24.60 -24.69 -36.69
CA ARG A 553 -23.49 -24.93 -37.63
C ARG A 553 -22.99 -23.64 -38.27
N THR A 554 -23.89 -22.74 -38.64
CA THR A 554 -23.56 -21.42 -39.17
C THR A 554 -22.77 -20.61 -38.17
N ILE A 555 -23.22 -20.58 -36.90
CA ILE A 555 -22.54 -19.87 -35.80
C ILE A 555 -21.13 -20.43 -35.57
N ILE A 556 -20.98 -21.78 -35.59
CA ILE A 556 -19.69 -22.43 -35.43
C ILE A 556 -18.72 -22.03 -36.56
N GLU A 557 -19.16 -22.06 -37.81
CA GLU A 557 -18.29 -21.72 -38.94
C GLU A 557 -17.90 -20.24 -38.95
N VAL A 558 -18.80 -19.33 -38.58
CA VAL A 558 -18.50 -17.91 -38.43
C VAL A 558 -17.54 -17.68 -37.27
N ALA A 559 -17.78 -18.29 -36.10
CA ALA A 559 -16.91 -18.22 -34.94
C ALA A 559 -15.49 -18.73 -35.24
N LYS A 560 -15.38 -19.88 -35.97
CA LYS A 560 -14.10 -20.42 -36.42
C LYS A 560 -13.34 -19.44 -37.29
N LYS A 561 -14.00 -18.81 -38.27
CA LYS A 561 -13.37 -17.81 -39.14
C LYS A 561 -12.92 -16.58 -38.37
N ALA A 562 -13.75 -16.07 -37.44
CA ALA A 562 -13.47 -14.87 -36.69
C ALA A 562 -12.37 -15.06 -35.65
N LEU A 563 -12.28 -16.25 -35.02
CA LEU A 563 -11.42 -16.50 -33.87
C LEU A 563 -10.12 -17.23 -34.21
N TYR A 564 -10.00 -17.87 -35.39
CA TYR A 564 -8.84 -18.67 -35.77
C TYR A 564 -7.55 -17.84 -35.85
N THR A 565 -6.53 -18.26 -35.13
CA THR A 565 -5.17 -17.70 -35.18
C THR A 565 -4.12 -18.79 -35.47
N GLY A 566 -4.50 -20.07 -35.43
CA GLY A 566 -3.59 -21.20 -35.55
C GLY A 566 -2.74 -21.47 -34.30
N LYS A 567 -3.05 -20.81 -33.17
CA LYS A 567 -2.34 -20.93 -31.89
C LYS A 567 -3.24 -21.51 -30.82
N TYR A 568 -2.63 -22.07 -29.78
CA TYR A 568 -3.37 -22.41 -28.57
C TYR A 568 -4.03 -21.16 -27.99
N GLY A 569 -5.31 -21.26 -27.59
CA GLY A 569 -6.03 -20.14 -26.97
C GLY A 569 -7.17 -19.55 -27.81
N ASP A 570 -7.34 -19.97 -29.07
CA ASP A 570 -8.41 -19.52 -29.97
C ASP A 570 -9.81 -19.75 -29.39
N GLY A 571 -9.96 -20.75 -28.52
CA GLY A 571 -11.20 -20.99 -27.81
C GLY A 571 -11.85 -22.33 -28.13
N LYS A 572 -13.08 -22.50 -27.62
CA LYS A 572 -13.93 -23.67 -27.86
C LYS A 572 -15.37 -23.23 -28.01
N VAL A 573 -16.12 -23.96 -28.83
CA VAL A 573 -17.56 -23.80 -29.02
C VAL A 573 -18.25 -25.05 -28.52
N PHE A 574 -19.25 -24.85 -27.67
CA PHE A 574 -20.13 -25.90 -27.17
C PHE A 574 -21.53 -25.66 -27.67
N VAL A 575 -22.25 -26.72 -28.00
CA VAL A 575 -23.64 -26.65 -28.42
C VAL A 575 -24.47 -27.57 -27.51
N SER A 576 -25.51 -27.02 -26.92
CA SER A 576 -26.49 -27.74 -26.12
C SER A 576 -27.90 -27.42 -26.59
N THR A 577 -28.81 -28.38 -26.45
CA THR A 577 -30.25 -28.11 -26.60
C THR A 577 -30.80 -27.48 -25.35
N ILE A 578 -31.75 -26.58 -25.51
CA ILE A 578 -32.50 -25.96 -24.43
C ILE A 578 -33.93 -26.51 -24.48
N ASP A 579 -34.42 -26.93 -23.34
CA ASP A 579 -35.78 -27.51 -23.26
C ASP A 579 -36.84 -26.42 -23.45
N ASN A 580 -36.65 -25.22 -22.91
CA ASN A 580 -37.55 -24.11 -23.06
C ASN A 580 -36.86 -22.76 -22.85
N ALA A 581 -37.38 -21.69 -23.41
CA ALA A 581 -37.03 -20.30 -23.14
C ALA A 581 -38.31 -19.51 -22.86
N VAL A 582 -38.26 -18.62 -21.87
CA VAL A 582 -39.42 -17.76 -21.50
C VAL A 582 -39.01 -16.32 -21.55
N LYS A 583 -39.74 -15.50 -22.28
CA LYS A 583 -39.53 -14.05 -22.35
C LYS A 583 -40.21 -13.39 -21.13
N ILE A 584 -39.44 -12.92 -20.19
CA ILE A 584 -39.92 -12.36 -18.91
C ILE A 584 -40.94 -11.24 -19.11
N ARG A 585 -40.74 -10.40 -20.12
CA ARG A 585 -41.62 -9.23 -20.38
C ARG A 585 -43.01 -9.61 -20.86
N THR A 586 -43.12 -10.63 -21.70
CA THR A 586 -44.40 -10.99 -22.40
C THR A 586 -44.97 -12.33 -21.96
N GLY A 587 -44.15 -13.18 -21.31
CA GLY A 587 -44.54 -14.54 -20.97
C GLY A 587 -44.53 -15.51 -22.15
N GLU A 588 -44.08 -15.11 -23.34
CA GLU A 588 -43.93 -15.97 -24.50
C GLU A 588 -42.91 -17.08 -24.22
N GLU A 589 -43.19 -18.30 -24.69
CA GLU A 589 -42.39 -19.48 -24.48
C GLU A 589 -41.85 -20.09 -25.78
N GLY A 590 -40.77 -20.87 -25.66
CA GLY A 590 -40.21 -21.63 -26.78
C GLY A 590 -39.68 -20.77 -27.90
N TYR A 591 -40.08 -21.07 -29.11
CA TYR A 591 -39.64 -20.36 -30.31
C TYR A 591 -40.01 -18.87 -30.29
N ASP A 592 -41.21 -18.53 -29.82
CA ASP A 592 -41.74 -17.16 -29.81
C ASP A 592 -41.01 -16.27 -28.79
N ALA A 593 -40.50 -16.86 -27.71
CA ALA A 593 -39.71 -16.15 -26.72
C ALA A 593 -38.42 -15.54 -27.31
N LEU A 594 -37.89 -16.10 -28.39
CA LEU A 594 -36.66 -15.64 -29.06
C LEU A 594 -36.93 -14.72 -30.25
N GLN A 595 -38.19 -14.34 -30.52
CA GLN A 595 -38.53 -13.41 -31.59
C GLN A 595 -38.57 -11.98 -31.04
N ASP A 596 -37.74 -11.10 -31.56
CA ASP A 596 -37.81 -9.66 -31.29
C ASP A 596 -38.65 -9.02 -32.40
N TYR A 597 -39.91 -8.73 -32.09
CA TYR A 597 -40.70 -7.87 -32.93
C TYR A 597 -40.37 -6.40 -32.62
N PRO A 598 -40.23 -5.54 -33.65
CA PRO A 598 -40.14 -4.10 -33.42
C PRO A 598 -41.35 -3.63 -32.61
N ILE A 599 -41.10 -2.88 -31.54
CA ILE A 599 -42.17 -2.19 -30.83
C ILE A 599 -42.72 -1.16 -31.79
N GLU A 600 -43.95 -1.33 -32.30
CA GLU A 600 -44.67 -0.22 -32.93
C GLU A 600 -44.77 0.87 -31.86
N GLU A 601 -44.12 2.01 -32.08
CA GLU A 601 -44.34 3.19 -31.27
C GLU A 601 -45.82 3.54 -31.33
N GLU A 602 -46.54 3.26 -30.22
CA GLU A 602 -47.88 3.82 -30.01
C GLU A 602 -47.71 5.36 -30.06
N LYS A 603 -48.11 5.94 -31.17
CA LYS A 603 -48.32 7.39 -31.28
C LYS A 603 -49.36 7.78 -30.24
N LYS A 604 -48.92 8.39 -29.15
CA LYS A 604 -49.73 9.25 -28.28
C LYS A 604 -49.48 10.71 -28.65
#